data_3037997e3fcb23fef190d37206558f14
#
_entry.id   3037997e3fcb23fef190d37206558f14
#
_cell.length_a   1.000
_cell.length_b   1.000
_cell.length_c   1.000
_cell.angle_alpha   90.00
_cell.angle_beta   90.00
_cell.angle_gamma   90.00
#
_symmetry.space_group_name_H-M   'P 1'
#
loop_
_entity.id
_entity.type
_entity.pdbx_description
1 polymer ?
#
loop_
_entity_poly.entity_id
_entity_poly.type
_entity_poly.pdbx_seq_one_letter_code
_entity_poly.pdbx_strand_id
1 'polypeptide(L)'
;ARADWQDDARVVAAIKALPLRLLRPRPLAEAISSAGGVRFEGLDESLMLTGSPGVFCAGEMIDWDAPTGGYLLTACFASGRIAGCAAARHALGEASRPT
;
A
#
# COMPACT_ATOMS: atom_id res chain seq x y z
N ALA A 1 16.55 -10.17 -28.91
CA ALA A 1 17.26 -11.44 -29.16
C ALA A 1 16.29 -12.57 -28.86
N ARG A 2 16.02 -13.43 -29.87
CA ARG A 2 15.27 -14.68 -29.64
C ARG A 2 16.16 -15.60 -28.83
N ALA A 3 15.68 -16.04 -27.65
CA ALA A 3 16.33 -17.10 -26.92
C ALA A 3 16.25 -18.39 -27.76
N ASP A 4 17.39 -19.07 -27.90
CA ASP A 4 17.43 -20.36 -28.57
C ASP A 4 16.97 -21.43 -27.58
N TRP A 5 15.66 -21.72 -27.63
CA TRP A 5 15.00 -22.65 -26.71
C TRP A 5 15.36 -24.13 -26.96
N GLN A 6 16.26 -24.41 -27.91
CA GLN A 6 16.74 -25.77 -28.23
C GLN A 6 18.01 -26.16 -27.47
N ASP A 7 18.63 -25.20 -26.75
CA ASP A 7 19.82 -25.45 -25.93
C ASP A 7 19.48 -25.30 -24.46
N ASP A 8 19.38 -26.40 -23.75
CA ASP A 8 19.00 -26.46 -22.34
C ASP A 8 19.90 -25.61 -21.43
N ALA A 9 21.21 -25.56 -21.72
CA ALA A 9 22.15 -24.74 -20.94
C ALA A 9 21.86 -23.25 -21.12
N ARG A 10 21.49 -22.80 -22.30
CA ARG A 10 21.10 -21.42 -22.57
C ARG A 10 19.75 -21.07 -21.97
N VAL A 11 18.80 -22.01 -21.99
CA VAL A 11 17.50 -21.84 -21.34
C VAL A 11 17.68 -21.67 -19.83
N VAL A 12 18.48 -22.51 -19.19
CA VAL A 12 18.78 -22.41 -17.76
C VAL A 12 19.47 -21.09 -17.43
N ALA A 13 20.45 -20.67 -18.22
CA ALA A 13 21.13 -19.38 -18.02
C ALA A 13 20.16 -18.21 -18.19
N ALA A 14 19.26 -18.25 -19.17
CA ALA A 14 18.25 -17.22 -19.38
C ALA A 14 17.23 -17.17 -18.23
N ILE A 15 16.79 -18.30 -17.69
CA ILE A 15 15.89 -18.35 -16.54
C ILE A 15 16.53 -17.74 -15.30
N LYS A 16 17.84 -18.01 -15.08
CA LYS A 16 18.55 -17.54 -13.88
C LYS A 16 19.00 -16.09 -13.98
N ALA A 17 19.32 -15.59 -15.14
CA ALA A 17 19.92 -14.27 -15.34
C ALA A 17 19.57 -13.67 -16.72
N LEU A 18 18.27 -13.53 -17.00
CA LEU A 18 17.84 -12.88 -18.23
C LEU A 18 18.17 -11.37 -18.19
N PRO A 19 19.01 -10.85 -19.07
CA PRO A 19 19.29 -9.42 -19.13
C PRO A 19 18.04 -8.67 -19.65
N LEU A 20 17.44 -7.83 -18.81
CA LEU A 20 16.34 -6.96 -19.17
C LEU A 20 16.83 -5.51 -19.26
N ARG A 21 16.69 -4.89 -20.42
CA ARG A 21 17.00 -3.48 -20.58
C ARG A 21 15.81 -2.63 -20.16
N LEU A 22 15.94 -1.93 -19.04
CA LEU A 22 14.96 -0.94 -18.62
C LEU A 22 15.14 0.34 -19.45
N LEU A 23 14.07 0.84 -20.05
CA LEU A 23 14.11 2.02 -20.91
C LEU A 23 13.66 3.27 -20.16
N ARG A 24 12.51 3.22 -19.53
CA ARG A 24 11.91 4.33 -18.77
C ARG A 24 10.74 3.82 -17.94
N PRO A 25 10.38 4.52 -16.85
CA PRO A 25 9.12 4.25 -16.16
C PRO A 25 7.92 4.60 -17.07
N ARG A 26 6.80 3.96 -16.84
CA ARG A 26 5.55 4.31 -17.49
C ARG A 26 4.92 5.55 -16.82
N PRO A 27 3.96 6.23 -17.49
CA PRO A 27 3.26 7.36 -16.88
C PRO A 27 2.60 7.00 -15.55
N LEU A 28 2.58 7.94 -14.61
CA LEU A 28 2.00 7.74 -13.28
C LEU A 28 0.51 7.33 -13.34
N ALA A 29 -0.22 7.80 -14.33
CA ALA A 29 -1.62 7.43 -14.55
C ALA A 29 -1.83 5.92 -14.80
N GLU A 30 -0.78 5.18 -15.14
CA GLU A 30 -0.80 3.74 -15.35
C GLU A 30 -0.30 2.95 -14.13
N ALA A 31 0.07 3.63 -13.05
CA ALA A 31 0.52 2.98 -11.82
C ALA A 31 -0.64 2.23 -11.15
N ILE A 32 -0.37 1.01 -10.73
CA ILE A 32 -1.33 0.16 -9.99
C ILE A 32 -1.14 0.28 -8.47
N SER A 33 -0.06 0.90 -8.04
CA SER A 33 0.26 1.25 -6.66
C SER A 33 1.22 2.44 -6.66
N SER A 34 1.20 3.26 -5.61
CA SER A 34 2.06 4.43 -5.48
C SER A 34 2.57 4.55 -4.04
N ALA A 35 3.82 5.02 -3.91
CA ALA A 35 4.40 5.36 -2.62
C ALA A 35 4.02 6.80 -2.23
N GLY A 36 4.09 7.07 -0.92
CA GLY A 36 3.67 8.34 -0.34
C GLY A 36 2.19 8.35 0.05
N GLY A 37 1.79 9.32 0.83
CA GLY A 37 0.41 9.42 1.29
C GLY A 37 0.30 10.22 2.60
N VAL A 38 -0.75 9.95 3.35
CA VAL A 38 -0.98 10.56 4.66
C VAL A 38 -0.01 9.96 5.65
N ARG A 39 0.84 10.81 6.25
CA ARG A 39 1.89 10.39 7.16
C ARG A 39 1.30 9.96 8.51
N PHE A 40 1.87 8.92 9.11
CA PHE A 40 1.43 8.42 10.42
C PHE A 40 1.52 9.46 11.54
N GLU A 41 2.52 10.35 11.50
CA GLU A 41 2.69 11.41 12.50
C GLU A 41 1.54 12.45 12.47
N GLY A 42 0.78 12.48 11.39
CA GLY A 42 -0.42 13.31 11.25
C GLY A 42 -1.71 12.65 11.71
N LEU A 43 -1.64 11.39 12.16
CA LEU A 43 -2.78 10.60 12.61
C LEU A 43 -2.67 10.27 14.09
N ASP A 44 -3.80 10.20 14.78
CA ASP A 44 -3.87 9.64 16.12
C ASP A 44 -4.05 8.11 16.10
N GLU A 45 -4.16 7.47 17.25
CA GLU A 45 -4.35 6.02 17.39
C GLU A 45 -5.64 5.51 16.75
N SER A 46 -6.61 6.37 16.53
CA SER A 46 -7.88 6.06 15.87
C SER A 46 -7.87 6.32 14.36
N LEU A 47 -6.72 6.70 13.83
CA LEU A 47 -6.49 7.11 12.42
C LEU A 47 -7.25 8.39 12.04
N MET A 48 -7.56 9.24 13.01
CA MET A 48 -8.09 10.58 12.79
C MET A 48 -6.95 11.56 12.56
N LEU A 49 -7.13 12.49 11.62
CA LEU A 49 -6.18 13.59 11.39
C LEU A 49 -6.11 14.50 12.62
N THR A 50 -4.91 14.67 13.19
CA THR A 50 -4.69 15.54 14.35
C THR A 50 -4.97 17.02 14.04
N GLY A 51 -4.71 17.44 12.80
CA GLY A 51 -4.98 18.80 12.31
C GLY A 51 -6.41 19.04 11.82
N SER A 52 -7.25 18.02 11.75
CA SER A 52 -8.63 18.10 11.23
C SER A 52 -9.53 17.11 11.94
N PRO A 53 -10.01 17.43 13.15
CA PRO A 53 -10.89 16.53 13.91
C PRO A 53 -12.13 16.11 13.12
N GLY A 54 -12.48 14.82 13.20
CA GLY A 54 -13.59 14.24 12.46
C GLY A 54 -13.23 13.71 11.07
N VAL A 55 -11.99 13.89 10.61
CA VAL A 55 -11.48 13.32 9.35
C VAL A 55 -10.62 12.10 9.65
N PHE A 56 -10.97 10.96 9.09
CA PHE A 56 -10.29 9.69 9.30
C PHE A 56 -9.67 9.20 7.99
N CYS A 57 -8.49 8.60 8.07
CA CYS A 57 -7.77 8.06 6.92
C CYS A 57 -7.52 6.57 7.12
N ALA A 58 -7.66 5.78 6.05
CA ALA A 58 -7.44 4.34 6.10
C ALA A 58 -7.00 3.80 4.75
N GLY A 59 -6.43 2.60 4.76
CA GLY A 59 -6.06 1.90 3.54
C GLY A 59 -4.79 2.44 2.89
N GLU A 60 -4.70 2.30 1.59
CA GLU A 60 -3.51 2.64 0.80
C GLU A 60 -3.20 4.14 0.77
N MET A 61 -4.14 5.00 1.17
CA MET A 61 -3.89 6.43 1.28
C MET A 61 -2.91 6.80 2.41
N ILE A 62 -2.66 5.89 3.37
CA ILE A 62 -1.67 6.08 4.41
C ILE A 62 -0.28 5.81 3.83
N ASP A 63 0.71 6.62 4.21
CA ASP A 63 2.10 6.49 3.75
C ASP A 63 2.77 5.23 4.31
N TRP A 64 2.49 4.11 3.67
CA TRP A 64 3.00 2.79 4.02
C TRP A 64 3.10 1.89 2.79
N ASP A 65 4.27 1.30 2.60
CA ASP A 65 4.53 0.33 1.55
C ASP A 65 4.55 -1.09 2.12
N ALA A 66 3.86 -1.99 1.46
CA ALA A 66 3.80 -3.39 1.85
C ALA A 66 4.53 -4.28 0.84
N PRO A 67 5.15 -5.38 1.30
CA PRO A 67 5.61 -6.43 0.40
C PRO A 67 4.42 -7.10 -0.29
N THR A 68 4.67 -7.75 -1.43
CA THR A 68 3.67 -8.58 -2.10
C THR A 68 3.24 -9.76 -1.21
N GLY A 69 2.03 -10.29 -1.44
CA GLY A 69 1.51 -11.44 -0.69
C GLY A 69 0.29 -11.13 0.19
N GLY A 70 -0.48 -10.10 -0.15
CA GLY A 70 -1.72 -9.77 0.53
C GLY A 70 -1.57 -8.87 1.78
N TYR A 71 -0.34 -8.48 2.13
CA TYR A 71 -0.09 -7.62 3.29
C TYR A 71 -0.78 -6.27 3.19
N LEU A 72 -0.71 -5.59 2.04
CA LEU A 72 -1.36 -4.30 1.82
C LEU A 72 -2.88 -4.41 2.01
N LEU A 73 -3.50 -5.43 1.42
CA LEU A 73 -4.94 -5.63 1.53
C LEU A 73 -5.36 -5.92 2.99
N THR A 74 -4.58 -6.73 3.72
CA THR A 74 -4.81 -6.99 5.14
C THR A 74 -4.75 -5.71 5.97
N ALA A 75 -3.75 -4.86 5.72
CA ALA A 75 -3.61 -3.57 6.39
C ALA A 75 -4.75 -2.60 6.03
N CYS A 76 -5.23 -2.62 4.77
CA CYS A 76 -6.38 -1.83 4.36
C CYS A 76 -7.65 -2.22 5.12
N PHE A 77 -7.91 -3.52 5.30
CA PHE A 77 -9.04 -3.99 6.09
C PHE A 77 -8.91 -3.63 7.58
N ALA A 78 -7.71 -3.82 8.15
CA ALA A 78 -7.47 -3.51 9.56
C ALA A 78 -7.64 -2.01 9.84
N SER A 79 -6.98 -1.15 9.05
CA SER A 79 -7.07 0.30 9.18
C SER A 79 -8.49 0.81 8.90
N GLY A 80 -9.16 0.27 7.90
CA GLY A 80 -10.56 0.60 7.59
C GLY A 80 -11.50 0.28 8.76
N ARG A 81 -11.30 -0.85 9.43
CA ARG A 81 -12.08 -1.21 10.63
C ARG A 81 -11.82 -0.25 11.79
N ILE A 82 -10.55 0.08 12.08
CA ILE A 82 -10.17 1.01 13.14
C ILE A 82 -10.79 2.38 12.89
N ALA A 83 -10.52 2.96 11.72
CA ALA A 83 -11.02 4.27 11.34
C ALA A 83 -12.56 4.33 11.28
N GLY A 84 -13.19 3.31 10.72
CA GLY A 84 -14.67 3.24 10.63
C GLY A 84 -15.35 3.16 12.00
N CYS A 85 -14.85 2.33 12.91
CA CYS A 85 -15.37 2.25 14.28
C CYS A 85 -15.15 3.56 15.05
N ALA A 86 -14.01 4.21 14.84
CA ALA A 86 -13.69 5.48 15.48
C ALA A 86 -14.57 6.62 14.93
N ALA A 87 -14.77 6.67 13.62
CA ALA A 87 -15.64 7.64 12.96
C ALA A 87 -17.09 7.53 13.45
N ALA A 88 -17.61 6.30 13.59
CA ALA A 88 -18.95 6.07 14.11
C ALA A 88 -19.09 6.58 15.55
N ARG A 89 -18.14 6.28 16.43
CA ARG A 89 -18.11 6.79 17.81
C ARG A 89 -18.04 8.31 17.86
N HIS A 90 -17.18 8.89 17.04
CA HIS A 90 -17.04 10.34 16.94
C HIS A 90 -18.35 11.01 16.51
N ALA A 91 -19.04 10.46 15.51
CA ALA A 91 -20.33 10.96 15.04
C ALA A 91 -21.44 10.86 16.11
N LEU A 92 -21.36 9.86 16.99
CA LEU A 92 -22.30 9.68 18.11
C LEU A 92 -21.94 10.52 19.34
N GLY A 93 -20.86 11.30 19.30
CA GLY A 93 -20.40 12.10 20.44
C GLY A 93 -19.80 11.26 21.58
N GLU A 94 -19.47 10.00 21.33
CA GLU A 94 -18.82 9.14 22.28
C GLU A 94 -17.32 9.50 22.34
N ALA A 95 -16.86 9.92 23.51
CA ALA A 95 -15.43 10.17 23.74
C ALA A 95 -14.62 8.89 23.44
N SER A 96 -13.44 9.04 22.82
CA SER A 96 -12.52 7.93 22.54
C SER A 96 -12.25 7.14 23.83
N ARG A 97 -12.81 5.94 23.89
CA ARG A 97 -12.39 4.97 24.92
C ARG A 97 -11.06 4.41 24.47
N PRO A 98 -10.00 4.52 25.26
CA PRO A 98 -8.76 3.80 24.97
C PRO A 98 -9.07 2.30 25.00
N THR A 99 -8.63 1.61 23.96
CA THR A 99 -8.64 0.14 23.85
C THR A 99 -7.59 -0.45 24.74
#